data_984390f9a938d9dc90ad9a802a9e23a7
#
_entry.id   984390f9a938d9dc90ad9a802a9e23a7
#
_cell.length_a   1.000
_cell.length_b   1.000
_cell.length_c   1.000
_cell.angle_alpha   90.00
_cell.angle_beta   90.00
_cell.angle_gamma   90.00
#
_symmetry.space_group_name_H-M   'P 1'
#
loop_
_entity.id
_entity.type
_entity.pdbx_description
1 polymer ?
#
loop_
_entity_poly.entity_id
_entity_poly.type
_entity_poly.pdbx_seq_one_letter_code
_entity_poly.pdbx_strand_id
1 'polypeptide(L)'
;MNDRVTAEFIAPLLPVWDRVMTDKKLTADALGLEVSDIGNATLALPEVWQAGPSYLLIPVASISALGRAHPAGSKWDRLTDRADTFSAWLFTLDGEHGFRARMFSPAGGTPEDPATGSAVVTFAGLLSHHGHCTRDETSIRVTQGVEIGRQSEIQARITMKDGKLSTVRIGGSAVPIFSGRIRIP
;
A
#
# COMPACT_ATOMS: atom_id res chain seq x y z
N MET A 1 24.60 -21.03 -1.24
CA MET A 1 23.50 -20.87 -0.26
C MET A 1 23.05 -19.42 -0.32
N ASN A 2 21.79 -19.17 -0.71
CA ASN A 2 21.26 -17.80 -0.67
C ASN A 2 20.84 -17.53 0.77
N ASP A 3 21.70 -16.91 1.56
CA ASP A 3 21.35 -16.43 2.89
C ASP A 3 20.44 -15.21 2.75
N ARG A 4 19.15 -15.47 2.51
CA ARG A 4 18.13 -14.40 2.59
C ARG A 4 17.97 -14.02 4.05
N VAL A 5 18.40 -12.84 4.40
CA VAL A 5 18.14 -12.26 5.72
C VAL A 5 16.70 -11.73 5.73
N THR A 6 15.91 -12.15 6.70
CA THR A 6 14.59 -11.59 6.96
C THR A 6 14.70 -10.54 8.05
N ALA A 7 14.17 -9.36 7.82
CA ALA A 7 14.07 -8.29 8.80
C ALA A 7 12.59 -7.93 9.05
N GLU A 8 12.26 -7.65 10.30
CA GLU A 8 10.93 -7.19 10.72
C GLU A 8 11.09 -6.04 11.71
N PHE A 9 10.22 -5.03 11.63
CA PHE A 9 10.17 -3.95 12.60
C PHE A 9 8.71 -3.64 12.99
N ILE A 10 8.53 -3.03 14.16
CA ILE A 10 7.24 -2.51 14.61
C ILE A 10 7.05 -1.12 14.00
N ALA A 11 5.91 -0.88 13.35
CA ALA A 11 5.56 0.43 12.86
C ALA A 11 5.53 1.44 14.03
N PRO A 12 6.24 2.57 13.93
CA PRO A 12 6.36 3.54 15.04
C PRO A 12 5.04 4.28 15.32
N LEU A 13 4.16 4.35 14.34
CA LEU A 13 2.85 4.98 14.43
C LEU A 13 1.76 4.01 14.00
N LEU A 14 0.65 4.00 14.72
CA LEU A 14 -0.56 3.31 14.26
C LEU A 14 -1.22 4.13 13.15
N PRO A 15 -1.84 3.46 12.16
CA PRO A 15 -2.53 4.13 11.07
C PRO A 15 -3.79 4.83 11.54
N VAL A 16 -4.03 6.00 10.97
CA VAL A 16 -5.19 6.84 11.24
C VAL A 16 -5.97 7.03 9.93
N TRP A 17 -7.28 6.79 9.99
CA TRP A 17 -8.19 7.08 8.90
C TRP A 17 -8.42 8.58 8.77
N ASP A 18 -8.50 9.09 7.55
CA ASP A 18 -8.81 10.48 7.27
C ASP A 18 -10.19 10.61 6.58
N ARG A 19 -10.33 10.11 5.35
CA ARG A 19 -11.55 10.30 4.55
C ARG A 19 -11.75 9.24 3.47
N VAL A 20 -12.99 9.17 2.98
CA VAL A 20 -13.38 8.40 1.78
C VAL A 20 -13.37 9.30 0.56
N MET A 21 -12.87 8.81 -0.57
CA MET A 21 -12.95 9.45 -1.88
C MET A 21 -14.09 8.85 -2.69
N THR A 22 -15.23 9.54 -2.74
CA THR A 22 -16.47 9.02 -3.34
C THR A 22 -16.51 9.14 -4.87
N ASP A 23 -15.64 9.94 -5.48
CA ASP A 23 -15.61 10.17 -6.93
C ASP A 23 -14.78 9.08 -7.64
N LYS A 24 -15.42 7.93 -7.89
CA LYS A 24 -14.80 6.83 -8.65
C LYS A 24 -14.40 7.24 -10.05
N LYS A 25 -15.15 8.16 -10.68
CA LYS A 25 -14.84 8.60 -12.05
C LYS A 25 -13.53 9.38 -12.07
N LEU A 26 -13.34 10.32 -11.16
CA LEU A 26 -12.07 11.04 -11.03
C LEU A 26 -10.91 10.07 -10.77
N THR A 27 -11.10 9.09 -9.89
CA THR A 27 -10.07 8.08 -9.58
C THR A 27 -9.72 7.25 -10.81
N ALA A 28 -10.71 6.75 -11.54
CA ALA A 28 -10.51 5.96 -12.75
C ALA A 28 -9.80 6.79 -13.85
N ASP A 29 -10.29 7.99 -14.13
CA ASP A 29 -9.71 8.90 -15.10
C ASP A 29 -8.24 9.26 -14.77
N ALA A 30 -7.93 9.43 -13.48
CA ALA A 30 -6.58 9.75 -13.01
C ALA A 30 -5.58 8.59 -13.16
N LEU A 31 -6.09 7.37 -13.28
CA LEU A 31 -5.30 6.14 -13.41
C LEU A 31 -5.36 5.52 -14.82
N GLY A 32 -6.08 6.14 -15.77
CA GLY A 32 -6.28 5.57 -17.09
C GLY A 32 -7.10 4.27 -17.08
N LEU A 33 -8.03 4.16 -16.12
CA LEU A 33 -8.89 2.99 -15.88
C LEU A 33 -10.35 3.30 -16.17
N GLU A 34 -11.17 2.25 -16.25
CA GLU A 34 -12.62 2.37 -16.27
C GLU A 34 -13.18 2.49 -14.85
N VAL A 35 -14.37 3.09 -14.70
CA VAL A 35 -15.02 3.24 -13.39
C VAL A 35 -15.30 1.88 -12.72
N SER A 36 -15.58 0.85 -13.51
CA SER A 36 -15.78 -0.53 -13.06
C SER A 36 -14.50 -1.18 -12.53
N ASP A 37 -13.33 -0.65 -12.88
CA ASP A 37 -12.05 -1.13 -12.36
C ASP A 37 -11.77 -0.63 -10.93
N ILE A 38 -12.55 0.35 -10.40
CA ILE A 38 -12.38 0.91 -9.06
C ILE A 38 -13.30 0.22 -8.07
N GLY A 39 -12.69 -0.42 -7.07
CA GLY A 39 -13.32 -1.22 -6.04
C GLY A 39 -13.01 -2.71 -6.17
N ASN A 40 -13.01 -3.41 -5.05
CA ASN A 40 -12.85 -4.87 -4.96
C ASN A 40 -13.61 -5.43 -3.75
N ALA A 41 -13.45 -6.72 -3.44
CA ALA A 41 -14.12 -7.36 -2.31
C ALA A 41 -13.66 -6.83 -0.92
N THR A 42 -12.48 -6.23 -0.83
CA THR A 42 -11.95 -5.67 0.41
C THR A 42 -12.54 -4.28 0.69
N LEU A 43 -12.68 -3.47 -0.36
CA LEU A 43 -13.09 -2.08 -0.25
C LEU A 43 -13.81 -1.61 -1.51
N ALA A 44 -14.91 -0.89 -1.36
CA ALA A 44 -15.69 -0.39 -2.49
C ALA A 44 -15.18 0.95 -3.05
N LEU A 45 -14.61 1.81 -2.21
CA LEU A 45 -14.19 3.19 -2.53
C LEU A 45 -12.78 3.44 -2.04
N PRO A 46 -11.99 4.31 -2.71
CA PRO A 46 -10.70 4.74 -2.20
C PRO A 46 -10.79 5.50 -0.89
N GLU A 47 -9.79 5.34 -0.04
CA GLU A 47 -9.68 6.02 1.26
C GLU A 47 -8.30 6.62 1.48
N VAL A 48 -8.26 7.74 2.19
CA VAL A 48 -7.01 8.35 2.66
C VAL A 48 -6.70 7.89 4.07
N TRP A 49 -5.49 7.39 4.24
CA TRP A 49 -4.94 6.92 5.51
C TRP A 49 -3.52 7.43 5.72
N GLN A 50 -3.12 7.63 6.98
CA GLN A 50 -1.76 8.07 7.32
C GLN A 50 -1.15 7.25 8.47
N ALA A 51 0.17 7.03 8.40
CA ALA A 51 0.98 6.46 9.46
C ALA A 51 2.40 7.06 9.37
N GLY A 52 2.51 8.38 9.61
CA GLY A 52 3.59 9.26 9.18
C GLY A 52 3.26 9.79 7.80
N PRO A 53 3.71 9.20 6.69
CA PRO A 53 3.22 9.56 5.36
C PRO A 53 1.72 9.27 5.20
N SER A 54 1.06 10.07 4.34
CA SER A 54 -0.32 9.90 3.93
C SER A 54 -0.39 9.18 2.58
N TYR A 55 -1.34 8.28 2.42
CA TYR A 55 -1.59 7.53 1.19
C TYR A 55 -3.06 7.51 0.82
N LEU A 56 -3.34 7.71 -0.46
CA LEU A 56 -4.63 7.35 -1.05
C LEU A 56 -4.61 5.85 -1.37
N LEU A 57 -5.30 5.05 -0.59
CA LEU A 57 -5.46 3.61 -0.79
C LEU A 57 -6.59 3.35 -1.78
N ILE A 58 -6.26 2.78 -2.94
CA ILE A 58 -7.21 2.60 -4.05
C ILE A 58 -7.44 1.12 -4.29
N PRO A 59 -8.64 0.60 -4.00
CA PRO A 59 -9.03 -0.75 -4.37
C PRO A 59 -9.20 -0.85 -5.90
N VAL A 60 -8.62 -1.89 -6.50
CA VAL A 60 -8.74 -2.16 -7.94
C VAL A 60 -9.33 -3.55 -8.14
N ALA A 61 -10.21 -3.69 -9.13
CA ALA A 61 -11.05 -4.87 -9.31
C ALA A 61 -10.27 -6.16 -9.64
N SER A 62 -9.09 -6.05 -10.26
CA SER A 62 -8.31 -7.23 -10.68
C SER A 62 -6.83 -6.91 -10.88
N ILE A 63 -6.00 -7.96 -10.92
CA ILE A 63 -4.57 -7.86 -11.30
C ILE A 63 -4.42 -7.27 -12.71
N SER A 64 -5.30 -7.61 -13.64
CA SER A 64 -5.28 -7.04 -15.00
C SER A 64 -5.54 -5.53 -14.99
N ALA A 65 -6.52 -5.06 -14.22
CA ALA A 65 -6.79 -3.63 -14.07
C ALA A 65 -5.61 -2.93 -13.36
N LEU A 66 -5.06 -3.54 -12.31
CA LEU A 66 -3.88 -3.03 -11.61
C LEU A 66 -2.68 -2.85 -12.56
N GLY A 67 -2.45 -3.83 -13.45
CA GLY A 67 -1.36 -3.78 -14.44
C GLY A 67 -1.51 -2.67 -15.48
N ARG A 68 -2.74 -2.25 -15.82
CA ARG A 68 -3.01 -1.15 -16.75
C ARG A 68 -2.91 0.24 -16.11
N ALA A 69 -3.01 0.33 -14.78
CA ALA A 69 -3.04 1.60 -14.07
C ALA A 69 -1.75 2.41 -14.28
N HIS A 70 -1.89 3.70 -14.50
CA HIS A 70 -0.79 4.64 -14.61
C HIS A 70 -1.26 6.07 -14.28
N PRO A 71 -0.41 6.92 -13.67
CA PRO A 71 -0.74 8.32 -13.45
C PRO A 71 -1.01 9.06 -14.76
N ALA A 72 -2.21 9.63 -14.92
CA ALA A 72 -2.69 10.23 -16.17
C ALA A 72 -2.61 11.78 -16.16
N GLY A 73 -1.39 12.33 -16.10
CA GLY A 73 -1.12 13.77 -16.21
C GLY A 73 -1.96 14.62 -15.26
N SER A 74 -2.57 15.70 -15.76
CA SER A 74 -3.33 16.64 -14.93
C SER A 74 -4.55 16.05 -14.21
N LYS A 75 -5.05 14.89 -14.65
CA LYS A 75 -6.12 14.19 -13.93
C LYS A 75 -5.59 13.54 -12.65
N TRP A 76 -4.35 13.04 -12.69
CA TRP A 76 -3.63 12.56 -11.51
C TRP A 76 -3.43 13.69 -10.50
N ASP A 77 -2.96 14.85 -10.94
CA ASP A 77 -2.73 15.99 -10.06
C ASP A 77 -4.03 16.41 -9.35
N ARG A 78 -5.16 16.48 -10.09
CA ARG A 78 -6.47 16.76 -9.49
C ARG A 78 -6.93 15.72 -8.45
N LEU A 79 -6.62 14.44 -8.67
CA LEU A 79 -6.94 13.39 -7.71
C LEU A 79 -6.13 13.56 -6.42
N THR A 80 -4.83 13.74 -6.56
CA THR A 80 -3.90 13.89 -5.43
C THR A 80 -4.13 15.17 -4.65
N ASP A 81 -4.41 16.29 -5.32
CA ASP A 81 -4.82 17.56 -4.68
C ASP A 81 -6.10 17.38 -3.86
N ARG A 82 -7.11 16.70 -4.42
CA ARG A 82 -8.38 16.46 -3.72
C ARG A 82 -8.25 15.48 -2.55
N ALA A 83 -7.32 14.54 -2.64
CA ALA A 83 -6.99 13.61 -1.58
C ALA A 83 -6.07 14.22 -0.51
N ASP A 84 -5.49 15.41 -0.76
CA ASP A 84 -4.47 16.04 0.07
C ASP A 84 -3.28 15.09 0.34
N THR A 85 -2.86 14.39 -0.71
CA THR A 85 -1.68 13.52 -0.69
C THR A 85 -1.11 13.35 -2.09
N PHE A 86 0.20 13.29 -2.23
CA PHE A 86 0.87 13.10 -3.51
C PHE A 86 1.17 11.64 -3.85
N SER A 87 0.76 10.71 -2.97
CA SER A 87 1.03 9.28 -3.11
C SER A 87 -0.26 8.46 -3.13
N ALA A 88 -0.39 7.57 -4.11
CA ALA A 88 -1.47 6.59 -4.13
C ALA A 88 -0.92 5.16 -4.15
N TRP A 89 -1.53 4.31 -3.35
CA TRP A 89 -1.22 2.90 -3.27
C TRP A 89 -2.44 2.09 -3.71
N LEU A 90 -2.29 1.45 -4.86
CA LEU A 90 -3.32 0.65 -5.49
C LEU A 90 -3.19 -0.80 -5.03
N PHE A 91 -4.31 -1.49 -4.78
CA PHE A 91 -4.27 -2.88 -4.38
C PHE A 91 -5.44 -3.70 -4.92
N THR A 92 -5.18 -4.99 -5.11
CA THR A 92 -6.19 -6.00 -5.40
C THR A 92 -5.84 -7.31 -4.69
N LEU A 93 -6.80 -8.22 -4.60
CA LEU A 93 -6.59 -9.53 -4.02
C LEU A 93 -5.67 -10.39 -4.92
N ASP A 94 -4.79 -11.18 -4.31
CA ASP A 94 -3.89 -12.12 -4.95
C ASP A 94 -3.81 -13.41 -4.11
N GLY A 95 -4.81 -14.29 -4.28
CA GLY A 95 -5.00 -15.49 -3.47
C GLY A 95 -5.72 -15.20 -2.14
N GLU A 96 -5.72 -16.21 -1.25
CA GLU A 96 -6.57 -16.22 -0.05
C GLU A 96 -6.15 -15.16 1.00
N HIS A 97 -4.84 -14.94 1.19
CA HIS A 97 -4.29 -13.99 2.18
C HIS A 97 -3.24 -13.07 1.55
N GLY A 98 -3.27 -12.94 0.23
CA GLY A 98 -2.33 -12.15 -0.54
C GLY A 98 -2.97 -10.94 -1.18
N PHE A 99 -2.14 -9.93 -1.41
CA PHE A 99 -2.49 -8.74 -2.17
C PHE A 99 -1.40 -8.43 -3.19
N ARG A 100 -1.82 -7.97 -4.36
CA ARG A 100 -0.96 -7.36 -5.34
C ARG A 100 -1.12 -5.87 -5.25
N ALA A 101 0.00 -5.13 -5.29
CA ALA A 101 -0.03 -3.69 -5.13
C ALA A 101 0.92 -2.95 -6.09
N ARG A 102 0.61 -1.67 -6.32
CA ARG A 102 1.47 -0.69 -6.99
C ARG A 102 1.42 0.62 -6.23
N MET A 103 2.53 1.33 -6.15
CA MET A 103 2.60 2.64 -5.49
C MET A 103 3.13 3.70 -6.45
N PHE A 104 2.36 4.76 -6.62
CA PHE A 104 2.72 5.91 -7.46
C PHE A 104 2.90 7.18 -6.61
N SER A 105 3.99 7.88 -6.83
CA SER A 105 4.31 9.16 -6.18
C SER A 105 5.18 10.06 -7.09
N PRO A 106 4.70 10.41 -8.31
CA PRO A 106 5.50 11.18 -9.25
C PRO A 106 5.92 12.55 -8.71
N ALA A 107 5.05 13.27 -8.02
CA ALA A 107 5.38 14.55 -7.39
C ALA A 107 6.38 14.40 -6.22
N GLY A 108 6.46 13.23 -5.58
CA GLY A 108 7.47 12.89 -4.57
C GLY A 108 8.83 12.48 -5.15
N GLY A 109 9.01 12.56 -6.48
CA GLY A 109 10.26 12.19 -7.15
C GLY A 109 10.43 10.68 -7.38
N THR A 110 9.42 9.87 -7.06
CA THR A 110 9.41 8.42 -7.27
C THR A 110 8.20 8.06 -8.14
N PRO A 111 8.36 7.96 -9.47
CA PRO A 111 7.23 7.64 -10.35
C PRO A 111 6.47 6.39 -9.93
N GLU A 112 7.19 5.31 -9.59
CA GLU A 112 6.65 4.09 -9.00
C GLU A 112 7.68 3.47 -8.05
N ASP A 113 7.23 3.09 -6.83
CA ASP A 113 8.08 2.46 -5.83
C ASP A 113 7.89 0.94 -5.80
N PRO A 114 8.98 0.15 -5.79
CA PRO A 114 8.89 -1.31 -5.78
C PRO A 114 8.47 -1.91 -4.43
N ALA A 115 8.62 -1.20 -3.31
CA ALA A 115 8.36 -1.76 -1.97
C ALA A 115 8.05 -0.68 -0.94
N THR A 116 6.79 -0.46 -0.63
CA THR A 116 6.33 0.64 0.25
C THR A 116 5.80 0.11 1.57
N GLY A 117 6.70 -0.14 2.52
CA GLY A 117 6.31 -0.67 3.83
C GLY A 117 5.36 0.25 4.61
N SER A 118 5.53 1.58 4.54
CA SER A 118 4.65 2.56 5.19
C SER A 118 3.21 2.54 4.63
N ALA A 119 3.03 2.31 3.32
CA ALA A 119 1.70 2.12 2.74
C ALA A 119 1.05 0.82 3.23
N VAL A 120 1.82 -0.25 3.42
CA VAL A 120 1.31 -1.49 3.99
C VAL A 120 0.90 -1.32 5.46
N VAL A 121 1.56 -0.41 6.22
CA VAL A 121 1.09 -0.02 7.57
C VAL A 121 -0.27 0.64 7.50
N THR A 122 -0.48 1.62 6.59
CA THR A 122 -1.80 2.27 6.44
C THR A 122 -2.86 1.28 5.98
N PHE A 123 -2.51 0.35 5.10
CA PHE A 123 -3.40 -0.72 4.64
C PHE A 123 -3.81 -1.68 5.78
N ALA A 124 -2.92 -1.98 6.73
CA ALA A 124 -3.29 -2.74 7.92
C ALA A 124 -4.37 -2.02 8.76
N GLY A 125 -4.32 -0.69 8.84
CA GLY A 125 -5.37 0.13 9.44
C GLY A 125 -6.70 0.00 8.72
N LEU A 126 -6.70 0.10 7.40
CA LEU A 126 -7.87 -0.10 6.57
C LEU A 126 -8.50 -1.48 6.80
N LEU A 127 -7.71 -2.54 6.75
CA LEU A 127 -8.20 -3.91 6.98
C LEU A 127 -8.82 -4.07 8.38
N SER A 128 -8.18 -3.51 9.40
CA SER A 128 -8.70 -3.52 10.77
C SER A 128 -10.01 -2.75 10.88
N HIS A 129 -10.09 -1.54 10.29
CA HIS A 129 -11.26 -0.67 10.33
C HIS A 129 -12.50 -1.32 9.68
N HIS A 130 -12.29 -2.00 8.55
CA HIS A 130 -13.36 -2.67 7.81
C HIS A 130 -13.65 -4.11 8.28
N GLY A 131 -13.08 -4.53 9.44
CA GLY A 131 -13.38 -5.82 10.05
C GLY A 131 -12.75 -7.03 9.36
N HIS A 132 -11.72 -6.83 8.52
CA HIS A 132 -10.99 -7.93 7.89
C HIS A 132 -9.98 -8.61 8.84
N CYS A 133 -9.72 -8.03 10.01
CA CYS A 133 -8.87 -8.59 11.06
C CYS A 133 -9.75 -9.18 12.17
N THR A 134 -10.21 -10.43 12.00
CA THR A 134 -11.15 -11.09 12.92
C THR A 134 -10.48 -11.90 14.04
N ARG A 135 -9.16 -12.02 14.02
CA ARG A 135 -8.34 -12.75 15.01
C ARG A 135 -7.45 -11.78 15.75
N ASP A 136 -6.93 -12.20 16.91
CA ASP A 136 -5.95 -11.44 17.68
C ASP A 136 -4.69 -11.14 16.87
N GLU A 137 -4.32 -12.04 15.96
CA GLU A 137 -3.25 -11.83 15.00
C GLU A 137 -3.69 -12.24 13.58
N THR A 138 -3.46 -11.34 12.62
CA THR A 138 -3.69 -11.54 11.19
C THR A 138 -2.39 -11.28 10.43
N SER A 139 -1.97 -12.22 9.59
CA SER A 139 -0.82 -12.06 8.71
C SER A 139 -1.28 -11.90 7.27
N ILE A 140 -0.73 -10.92 6.57
CA ILE A 140 -0.95 -10.71 5.14
C ILE A 140 0.37 -10.63 4.37
N ARG A 141 0.31 -10.95 3.08
CA ARG A 141 1.42 -10.82 2.14
C ARG A 141 1.04 -9.84 1.04
N VAL A 142 1.93 -8.91 0.76
CA VAL A 142 1.79 -7.96 -0.34
C VAL A 142 2.92 -8.16 -1.34
N THR A 143 2.58 -8.40 -2.59
CA THR A 143 3.51 -8.42 -3.71
C THR A 143 3.43 -7.10 -4.45
N GLN A 144 4.54 -6.36 -4.54
CA GLN A 144 4.64 -5.03 -5.16
C GLN A 144 5.82 -4.97 -6.14
N GLY A 145 5.80 -4.05 -7.10
CA GLY A 145 6.93 -3.78 -8.00
C GLY A 145 7.10 -4.76 -9.16
N VAL A 146 6.11 -5.60 -9.44
CA VAL A 146 6.18 -6.59 -10.52
C VAL A 146 6.13 -5.90 -11.88
N GLU A 147 5.29 -4.91 -12.04
CA GLU A 147 5.07 -4.17 -13.28
C GLU A 147 6.31 -3.39 -13.73
N ILE A 148 7.20 -3.04 -12.80
CA ILE A 148 8.49 -2.38 -13.07
C ILE A 148 9.68 -3.33 -13.02
N GLY A 149 9.43 -4.66 -13.00
CA GLY A 149 10.50 -5.69 -12.99
C GLY A 149 11.31 -5.76 -11.69
N ARG A 150 10.79 -5.22 -10.58
CA ARG A 150 11.43 -5.19 -9.25
C ARG A 150 10.53 -5.80 -8.19
N GLN A 151 10.07 -7.01 -8.43
CA GLN A 151 9.17 -7.70 -7.51
C GLN A 151 9.73 -7.76 -6.08
N SER A 152 8.93 -7.30 -5.15
CA SER A 152 9.19 -7.33 -3.71
C SER A 152 8.03 -8.02 -2.99
N GLU A 153 8.33 -8.73 -1.92
CA GLU A 153 7.35 -9.31 -1.01
C GLU A 153 7.44 -8.61 0.34
N ILE A 154 6.34 -8.00 0.77
CA ILE A 154 6.21 -7.35 2.06
C ILE A 154 5.24 -8.19 2.89
N GLN A 155 5.64 -8.57 4.10
CA GLN A 155 4.81 -9.25 5.06
C GLN A 155 4.35 -8.26 6.11
N ALA A 156 3.06 -8.30 6.46
CA ALA A 156 2.55 -7.55 7.59
C ALA A 156 1.87 -8.48 8.58
N ARG A 157 2.15 -8.26 9.87
CA ARG A 157 1.51 -8.91 11.00
C ARG A 157 0.75 -7.85 11.78
N ILE A 158 -0.56 -8.05 11.86
CA ILE A 158 -1.53 -7.11 12.41
C ILE A 158 -2.04 -7.71 13.72
N THR A 159 -1.78 -7.04 14.85
CA THR A 159 -2.24 -7.50 16.16
C THR A 159 -3.42 -6.66 16.62
N MET A 160 -4.51 -7.33 16.96
CA MET A 160 -5.69 -6.74 17.58
C MET A 160 -5.67 -7.01 19.09
N LYS A 161 -6.10 -6.02 19.87
CA LYS A 161 -6.30 -6.16 21.31
C LYS A 161 -7.61 -5.47 21.71
N ASP A 162 -8.49 -6.18 22.41
CA ASP A 162 -9.80 -5.65 22.82
C ASP A 162 -10.60 -5.07 21.65
N GLY A 163 -10.54 -5.74 20.47
CA GLY A 163 -11.22 -5.31 19.23
C GLY A 163 -10.61 -4.09 18.54
N LYS A 164 -9.43 -3.62 18.97
CA LYS A 164 -8.74 -2.46 18.40
C LYS A 164 -7.37 -2.86 17.85
N LEU A 165 -6.93 -2.16 16.80
CA LEU A 165 -5.57 -2.30 16.28
C LEU A 165 -4.55 -1.88 17.35
N SER A 166 -3.65 -2.78 17.68
CA SER A 166 -2.64 -2.59 18.73
C SER A 166 -1.24 -2.43 18.17
N THR A 167 -0.87 -3.27 17.20
CA THR A 167 0.48 -3.27 16.65
C THR A 167 0.44 -3.67 15.16
N VAL A 168 1.26 -3.03 14.36
CA VAL A 168 1.56 -3.47 12.99
C VAL A 168 3.06 -3.75 12.90
N ARG A 169 3.42 -4.95 12.45
CA ARG A 169 4.79 -5.33 12.14
C ARG A 169 4.94 -5.48 10.65
N ILE A 170 6.00 -4.93 10.09
CA ILE A 170 6.34 -5.01 8.67
C ILE A 170 7.65 -5.75 8.53
N GLY A 171 7.69 -6.73 7.65
CA GLY A 171 8.86 -7.51 7.37
C GLY A 171 9.05 -7.81 5.89
N GLY A 172 10.23 -8.27 5.56
CA GLY A 172 10.61 -8.68 4.23
C GLY A 172 11.99 -9.29 4.19
N SER A 173 12.37 -9.83 3.03
CA SER A 173 13.71 -10.35 2.82
C SER A 173 14.61 -9.29 2.19
N ALA A 174 15.88 -9.25 2.60
CA ALA A 174 16.89 -8.38 2.04
C ALA A 174 18.17 -9.17 1.74
N VAL A 175 18.96 -8.65 0.80
CA VAL A 175 20.30 -9.16 0.52
C VAL A 175 21.33 -8.05 0.77
N PRO A 176 22.43 -8.30 1.49
CA PRO A 176 23.50 -7.34 1.64
C PRO A 176 24.15 -7.04 0.27
N ILE A 177 24.26 -5.77 -0.09
CA ILE A 177 24.90 -5.34 -1.35
C ILE A 177 26.33 -4.86 -1.08
N PHE A 178 26.51 -4.07 -0.01
CA PHE A 178 27.82 -3.57 0.39
C PHE A 178 27.84 -3.27 1.90
N SER A 179 29.05 -3.14 2.46
CA SER A 179 29.27 -2.65 3.82
C SER A 179 30.37 -1.59 3.84
N GLY A 180 30.32 -0.69 4.81
CA GLY A 180 31.28 0.39 4.93
C GLY A 180 31.34 0.98 6.35
N ARG A 181 32.21 1.97 6.53
CA ARG A 181 32.33 2.73 7.78
C ARG A 181 32.08 4.21 7.49
N ILE A 182 31.31 4.88 8.34
CA ILE A 182 31.07 6.32 8.32
C ILE A 182 31.73 6.91 9.53
N ARG A 183 32.54 7.99 9.34
CA ARG A 183 33.06 8.78 10.46
C ARG A 183 31.94 9.71 10.92
N ILE A 184 31.56 9.58 12.17
CA ILE A 184 30.63 10.51 12.82
C ILE A 184 31.46 11.72 13.25
N PRO A 185 31.05 12.98 12.93
CA PRO A 185 31.76 14.20 13.33
C PRO A 185 31.70 14.42 14.83
#